data_8e947c141a12ecc7bc748823b684399a
#
_entry.id   8e947c141a12ecc7bc748823b684399a
#
_cell.length_a   1.000
_cell.length_b   1.000
_cell.length_c   1.000
_cell.angle_alpha   90.00
_cell.angle_beta   90.00
_cell.angle_gamma   90.00
#
_symmetry.space_group_name_H-M   'P 1'
#
loop_
_entity.id
_entity.type
_entity.pdbx_description
1 polymer ?
#
loop_
_entity_poly.entity_id
_entity_poly.type
_entity_poly.pdbx_seq_one_letter_code
_entity_poly.pdbx_strand_id
1 'polypeptide(L)' 'MKEKKFEEALERLEEIVKKMEEGDMTLEESLEAFEEGVNLSRFCSKKLDEAERKVEVLLKDDGGVNIKPFAGGEENGR' A
#
# COMPACT_ATOMS: atom_id res chain seq x y z
N MET A 1 4.05 14.16 -9.17
CA MET A 1 5.31 13.43 -9.22
C MET A 1 5.08 11.94 -9.07
N LYS A 2 5.73 11.16 -9.91
CA LYS A 2 5.55 9.73 -9.88
C LYS A 2 6.45 9.07 -8.86
N GLU A 3 5.90 8.12 -8.15
CA GLU A 3 6.68 7.28 -7.25
C GLU A 3 6.93 5.97 -7.97
N LYS A 4 8.02 5.93 -8.71
CA LYS A 4 8.29 4.81 -9.59
C LYS A 4 8.45 3.50 -8.83
N LYS A 5 9.13 3.54 -7.70
CA LYS A 5 9.31 2.33 -6.91
C LYS A 5 7.99 1.79 -6.40
N PHE A 6 7.11 2.69 -6.01
CA PHE A 6 5.79 2.30 -5.54
C PHE A 6 5.00 1.63 -6.66
N GLU A 7 5.04 2.22 -7.84
CA GLU A 7 4.33 1.66 -8.97
C GLU A 7 4.86 0.29 -9.35
N GLU A 8 6.17 0.15 -9.34
CA GLU A 8 6.79 -1.14 -9.64
C GLU A 8 6.41 -2.19 -8.60
N ALA A 9 6.37 -1.78 -7.35
CA ALA A 9 5.99 -2.71 -6.29
C ALA A 9 4.55 -3.18 -6.46
N LEU A 10 3.66 -2.27 -6.82
CA LEU A 10 2.28 -2.65 -7.07
C LEU A 10 2.15 -3.61 -8.24
N GLU A 11 2.89 -3.35 -9.32
CA GLU A 11 2.85 -4.25 -10.47
C GLU A 11 3.33 -5.64 -10.10
N ARG A 12 4.42 -5.69 -9.34
CA ARG A 12 4.95 -6.98 -8.91
C ARG A 12 3.97 -7.71 -8.02
N LEU A 13 3.35 -6.97 -7.12
CA LEU A 13 2.36 -7.55 -6.22
C LEU A 13 1.19 -8.14 -7.01
N GLU A 14 0.74 -7.42 -8.03
CA GLU A 14 -0.33 -7.91 -8.88
C GLU A 14 0.07 -9.20 -9.59
N GLU A 15 1.30 -9.26 -10.07
CA GLU A 15 1.79 -10.48 -10.71
C GLU A 15 1.78 -11.66 -9.76
N ILE A 16 2.21 -11.42 -8.53
CA ILE A 16 2.25 -12.48 -7.53
C ILE A 16 0.85 -12.99 -7.23
N VAL A 17 -0.08 -12.08 -7.03
CA VAL A 17 -1.46 -12.46 -6.75
C VAL A 17 -2.02 -13.28 -7.91
N LYS A 18 -1.76 -12.82 -9.12
CA LYS A 18 -2.26 -13.50 -10.29
C LYS A 18 -1.72 -14.93 -10.39
N LYS A 19 -0.43 -15.10 -10.15
CA LYS A 19 0.16 -16.43 -10.19
C LYS A 19 -0.42 -17.34 -9.11
N MET A 20 -0.64 -16.78 -7.93
CA MET A 20 -1.21 -17.57 -6.85
C MET A 20 -2.65 -17.97 -7.16
N GLU A 21 -3.39 -17.08 -7.83
CA GLU A 21 -4.76 -17.41 -8.23
C GLU A 21 -4.80 -18.52 -9.26
N GLU A 22 -3.79 -18.61 -10.12
CA GLU A 22 -3.75 -19.66 -11.12
C GLU A 22 -3.55 -21.03 -10.50
N GLY A 23 -2.92 -21.10 -9.35
CA GLY A 23 -2.79 -22.35 -8.64
C GLY A 23 -1.77 -23.32 -9.19
N ASP A 24 -0.87 -22.84 -10.03
CA ASP A 24 0.13 -23.71 -10.66
C ASP A 24 1.46 -23.73 -9.94
N MET A 25 1.53 -23.15 -8.76
CA MET A 25 2.79 -23.03 -8.05
C MET A 25 3.01 -24.21 -7.12
N THR A 26 4.27 -24.61 -7.02
CA THR A 26 4.63 -25.57 -5.99
C THR A 26 4.50 -24.90 -4.62
N LEU A 27 4.54 -25.70 -3.57
CA LEU A 27 4.48 -25.16 -2.22
C LEU A 27 5.62 -24.20 -1.96
N GLU A 28 6.81 -24.59 -2.38
CA GLU A 28 7.99 -23.76 -2.21
C GLU A 28 7.83 -22.41 -2.91
N GLU A 29 7.37 -22.46 -4.15
CA GLU A 29 7.14 -21.24 -4.90
C GLU A 29 6.09 -20.36 -4.26
N SER A 30 5.05 -21.00 -3.74
CA SER A 30 3.99 -20.24 -3.07
C SER A 30 4.50 -19.53 -1.83
N LEU A 31 5.35 -20.20 -1.06
CA LEU A 31 5.91 -19.58 0.13
C LEU A 31 6.81 -18.41 -0.22
N GLU A 32 7.63 -18.57 -1.25
CA GLU A 32 8.48 -17.47 -1.69
C GLU A 32 7.66 -16.29 -2.19
N ALA A 33 6.63 -16.60 -2.97
CA ALA A 33 5.76 -15.55 -3.48
C ALA A 33 5.04 -14.84 -2.34
N PHE A 34 4.61 -15.60 -1.35
CA PHE A 34 3.92 -15.02 -0.20
C PHE A 34 4.85 -14.07 0.56
N GLU A 35 6.09 -14.50 0.79
CA GLU A 35 7.05 -13.64 1.47
C GLU A 35 7.30 -12.37 0.69
N GLU A 36 7.50 -12.50 -0.61
CA GLU A 36 7.71 -11.33 -1.43
C GLU A 36 6.49 -10.41 -1.38
N GLY A 37 5.30 -11.00 -1.46
CA GLY A 37 4.07 -10.21 -1.40
C GLY A 37 3.93 -9.45 -0.09
N VAL A 38 4.27 -10.09 1.02
CA VAL A 38 4.21 -9.43 2.32
C VAL A 38 5.14 -8.23 2.35
N ASN A 39 6.38 -8.43 1.87
CA ASN A 39 7.35 -7.34 1.87
C ASN A 39 6.91 -6.19 0.97
N LEU A 40 6.37 -6.51 -0.20
CA LEU A 40 5.86 -5.49 -1.10
C LEU A 40 4.67 -4.75 -0.50
N SER A 41 3.79 -5.49 0.16
CA SER A 41 2.64 -4.88 0.81
C SER A 41 3.06 -3.92 1.90
N ARG A 42 4.07 -4.29 2.67
CA ARG A 42 4.58 -3.40 3.70
C ARG A 42 5.17 -2.13 3.11
N PHE A 43 5.91 -2.29 2.02
CA PHE A 43 6.49 -1.14 1.35
C PHE A 43 5.39 -0.21 0.85
N CYS A 44 4.38 -0.76 0.19
CA CYS A 44 3.29 0.05 -0.33
C CYS A 44 2.51 0.73 0.79
N SER A 45 2.26 0.00 1.86
CA SER A 45 1.54 0.57 3.00
C SER A 45 2.29 1.73 3.60
N LYS A 46 3.61 1.58 3.72
CA LYS A 46 4.43 2.64 4.27
C LYS A 46 4.39 3.88 3.38
N LYS A 47 4.46 3.67 2.06
CA LYS A 47 4.41 4.79 1.13
C LYS A 47 3.07 5.52 1.20
N LEU A 48 2.00 4.77 1.28
CA LEU A 48 0.69 5.38 1.40
C LEU A 48 0.55 6.17 2.69
N ASP A 49 1.08 5.62 3.78
CA ASP A 49 1.04 6.30 5.06
C ASP A 49 1.80 7.62 5.01
N GLU A 50 2.97 7.61 4.38
CA GLU A 50 3.76 8.82 4.23
C GLU A 50 3.01 9.86 3.41
N ALA A 51 2.36 9.43 2.35
CA ALA A 51 1.61 10.34 1.50
C ALA A 51 0.44 10.97 2.26
N GLU A 52 -0.25 10.17 3.06
CA GLU A 52 -1.34 10.68 3.86
C GLU A 52 -0.87 11.75 4.81
N ARG A 53 0.26 11.53 5.44
CA ARG A 53 0.79 12.50 6.38
C ARG A 53 1.13 13.81 5.70
N LYS A 54 1.71 13.73 4.52
CA LYS A 54 2.05 14.92 3.77
C LYS A 54 0.80 15.72 3.43
N VAL A 55 -0.24 15.03 3.00
CA VAL A 55 -1.48 15.69 2.66
C VAL A 55 -2.08 16.37 3.90
N GLU A 56 -2.06 15.68 5.02
CA GLU A 56 -2.58 16.27 6.25
C GLU A 56 -1.87 17.56 6.63
N VAL A 57 -0.54 17.52 6.54
CA VAL A 57 0.25 18.69 6.90
C VAL A 57 -0.06 19.86 5.97
N LEU A 58 -0.13 19.58 4.68
CA LEU A 58 -0.43 20.63 3.72
C LEU A 58 -1.79 21.24 3.96
N LEU A 59 -2.77 20.40 4.25
CA LEU A 59 -4.13 20.92 4.48
C LEU A 59 -4.21 21.76 5.75
N LYS A 60 -3.47 21.38 6.76
CA LYS A 60 -3.43 22.17 7.97
C LYS A 60 -2.79 23.53 7.71
N ASP A 61 -1.74 23.55 6.91
CA ASP A 61 -1.06 24.79 6.60
C ASP A 61 -1.94 25.73 5.79
N ASP A 62 -2.88 25.18 5.08
CA ASP A 62 -3.74 25.95 4.21
C ASP A 62 -4.94 26.54 4.92
N GLY A 63 -4.86 26.71 6.19
CA GLY A 63 -5.91 27.44 6.88
C GLY A 63 -6.93 26.56 7.54
N GLY A 64 -6.53 25.38 7.85
CA GLY A 64 -7.38 24.60 8.72
C GLY A 64 -8.46 23.80 8.03
N VAL A 65 -8.28 23.49 6.78
CA VAL A 65 -9.19 22.55 6.20
C VAL A 65 -9.02 21.24 6.92
N ASN A 66 -10.10 20.82 7.55
CA ASN A 66 -10.02 19.66 8.42
C ASN A 66 -10.44 18.41 7.67
N ILE A 67 -9.48 17.76 7.05
CA ILE A 67 -9.74 16.54 6.33
C ILE A 67 -9.11 15.40 7.10
N LYS A 68 -9.94 14.43 7.43
CA LYS A 68 -9.45 13.28 8.15
C LYS A 68 -8.77 12.31 7.20
N PRO A 69 -7.73 11.62 7.66
CA PRO A 69 -7.11 10.60 6.82
C PRO A 69 -8.14 9.53 6.47
N PHE A 70 -8.04 9.06 5.29
CA PHE A 70 -8.97 8.05 4.82
C PHE A 70 -8.98 6.83 5.72
N ALA A 71 -7.81 6.36 6.09
CA ALA A 71 -7.71 5.16 6.90
C ALA A 71 -8.24 5.38 8.31
N GLY A 72 -8.16 6.60 8.79
CA GLY A 72 -8.60 6.90 10.13
C GLY A 72 -10.10 7.04 10.25
N GLY A 73 -10.74 6.95 9.15
CA GLY A 73 -12.18 7.03 9.22
C GLY A 73 -12.75 6.00 10.08
N GLU A 74 -12.36 5.42 10.50
CA GLU A 74 -12.99 4.83 11.25
C GLU A 74 -13.24 4.83 12.30
N GLU A 75 -13.22 5.21 12.32
CA GLU A 75 -13.53 5.47 13.14
C GLU A 75 -14.03 5.60 13.76
N ASN A 76 -14.07 5.48 13.54
CA ASN A 76 -14.51 5.84 14.07
C ASN A 76 -14.99 5.85 14.75
N GLY A 77 -14.95 5.66 14.77
CA GLY A 77 -15.34 5.88 15.39
C GLY A 77 -15.78 5.54 15.90
N ARG A 78 -15.83 5.35 15.98
CA ARG A 78 -16.30 5.27 16.44
C ARG A 78 -16.66 5.23 16.94
#